data_7d049291d676dbb7d1d6684a19176347
#
_entry.id   7d049291d676dbb7d1d6684a19176347
#
_cell.length_a   1.000
_cell.length_b   1.000
_cell.length_c   1.000
_cell.angle_alpha   90.00
_cell.angle_beta   90.00
_cell.angle_gamma   90.00
#
_symmetry.space_group_name_H-M   'P 1'
#
loop_
_entity.id
_entity.type
_entity.pdbx_description
1 polymer ?
#
loop_
_entity_poly.entity_id
_entity_poly.type
_entity_poly.pdbx_seq_one_letter_code
_entity_poly.pdbx_strand_id
1 'polypeptide(L)'
;MELTVYSAAWCPDCREAKRFLAKHNIPYKDIDVETTPGAVEEIVKHAGKQAIPQFVIDGEWVQPYVPGEGFLYDKMAKRLGIGKP
;
A
#
# COMPACT_ATOMS: atom_id res chain seq x y z
N MET A 1 -9.71 2.29 11.84
CA MET A 1 -9.13 2.49 10.49
C MET A 1 -8.98 1.14 9.81
N GLU A 2 -9.46 1.05 8.58
CA GLU A 2 -9.29 -0.16 7.79
C GLU A 2 -8.27 0.08 6.69
N LEU A 3 -7.25 -0.76 6.67
CA LEU A 3 -6.18 -0.64 5.70
C LEU A 3 -6.09 -1.91 4.87
N THR A 4 -6.12 -1.75 3.56
CA THR A 4 -5.90 -2.84 2.61
C THR A 4 -4.66 -2.52 1.80
N VAL A 5 -3.80 -3.52 1.59
CA VAL A 5 -2.57 -3.36 0.81
C VAL A 5 -2.64 -4.29 -0.40
N TYR A 6 -2.53 -3.71 -1.59
CA TYR A 6 -2.42 -4.48 -2.81
C TYR A 6 -0.94 -4.66 -3.12
N SER A 7 -0.49 -5.89 -3.26
CA SER A 7 0.93 -6.18 -3.39
C SER A 7 1.17 -7.44 -4.21
N ALA A 8 2.45 -7.74 -4.46
CA ALA A 8 2.86 -9.00 -5.07
C ALA A 8 4.10 -9.50 -4.32
N ALA A 9 4.26 -10.83 -4.28
CA ALA A 9 5.34 -11.43 -3.52
C ALA A 9 6.73 -11.04 -4.04
N TRP A 10 6.85 -10.81 -5.35
CA TRP A 10 8.13 -10.47 -5.98
C TRP A 10 8.50 -8.99 -5.87
N CYS A 11 7.61 -8.17 -5.39
CA CYS A 11 7.76 -6.71 -5.44
C CYS A 11 8.56 -6.20 -4.24
N PRO A 12 9.78 -5.65 -4.45
CA PRO A 12 10.58 -5.12 -3.33
C PRO A 12 9.93 -3.93 -2.66
N ASP A 13 9.28 -3.07 -3.43
CA ASP A 13 8.61 -1.89 -2.89
C ASP A 13 7.42 -2.30 -2.02
N CYS A 14 6.76 -3.39 -2.38
CA CYS A 14 5.67 -3.92 -1.57
C CYS A 14 6.20 -4.45 -0.23
N ARG A 15 7.37 -5.11 -0.27
CA ARG A 15 7.99 -5.59 0.96
C ARG A 15 8.40 -4.43 1.87
N GLU A 16 8.89 -3.35 1.28
CA GLU A 16 9.24 -2.15 2.03
C GLU A 16 8.00 -1.59 2.73
N ALA A 17 6.90 -1.49 2.01
CA ALA A 17 5.64 -0.98 2.55
C ALA A 17 5.16 -1.84 3.71
N LYS A 18 5.21 -3.17 3.54
CA LYS A 18 4.76 -4.08 4.59
C LYS A 18 5.68 -4.04 5.80
N ARG A 19 6.98 -3.87 5.59
CA ARG A 19 7.94 -3.73 6.68
C ARG A 19 7.63 -2.49 7.51
N PHE A 20 7.29 -1.38 6.82
CA PHE A 20 6.91 -0.14 7.48
C PHE A 20 5.68 -0.38 8.37
N LEU A 21 4.66 -1.05 7.83
CA LEU A 21 3.45 -1.32 8.59
C LEU A 21 3.72 -2.22 9.79
N ALA A 22 4.56 -3.24 9.60
CA ALA A 22 4.91 -4.15 10.69
C ALA A 22 5.67 -3.42 11.79
N LYS A 23 6.59 -2.54 11.40
CA LYS A 23 7.39 -1.77 12.35
C LYS A 23 6.51 -0.93 13.27
N HIS A 24 5.43 -0.41 12.74
CA HIS A 24 4.54 0.46 13.50
C HIS A 24 3.29 -0.27 14.01
N ASN A 25 3.27 -1.60 13.91
CA ASN A 25 2.17 -2.43 14.40
C ASN A 25 0.83 -2.04 13.80
N ILE A 26 0.80 -1.71 12.52
CA ILE A 26 -0.42 -1.34 11.81
C ILE A 26 -1.02 -2.60 11.19
N PRO A 27 -2.21 -3.02 11.62
CA PRO A 27 -2.85 -4.18 11.00
C PRO A 27 -3.38 -3.83 9.61
N TYR A 28 -3.33 -4.78 8.69
CA TYR A 28 -3.81 -4.56 7.34
C TYR A 28 -4.25 -5.87 6.71
N LYS A 29 -5.09 -5.75 5.69
CA LYS A 29 -5.48 -6.87 4.86
C LYS A 29 -4.58 -6.86 3.62
N ASP A 30 -3.92 -7.97 3.36
CA ASP A 30 -3.03 -8.08 2.21
C ASP A 30 -3.75 -8.75 1.04
N ILE A 31 -3.77 -8.10 -0.11
CA ILE A 31 -4.35 -8.67 -1.32
C ILE A 31 -3.21 -8.88 -2.32
N ASP A 32 -2.91 -10.16 -2.58
CA ASP A 32 -1.91 -10.53 -3.57
C ASP A 32 -2.54 -10.42 -4.95
N VAL A 33 -2.03 -9.48 -5.77
CA VAL A 33 -2.62 -9.21 -7.07
C VAL A 33 -2.47 -10.37 -8.04
N GLU A 34 -1.52 -11.27 -7.78
CA GLU A 34 -1.30 -12.40 -8.69
C GLU A 34 -2.23 -13.56 -8.43
N THR A 35 -2.77 -13.65 -7.22
CA THR A 35 -3.63 -14.77 -6.85
C THR A 35 -5.08 -14.35 -6.61
N THR A 36 -5.37 -13.06 -6.65
CA THR A 36 -6.71 -12.56 -6.36
C THR A 36 -7.36 -12.09 -7.65
N PRO A 37 -8.35 -12.82 -8.19
CA PRO A 37 -9.04 -12.38 -9.41
C PRO A 37 -9.64 -11.01 -9.25
N GLY A 38 -9.46 -10.16 -10.27
CA GLY A 38 -10.02 -8.83 -10.28
C GLY A 38 -9.19 -7.77 -9.56
N ALA A 39 -8.12 -8.15 -8.85
CA ALA A 39 -7.33 -7.19 -8.09
C ALA A 39 -6.63 -6.17 -8.99
N VAL A 40 -6.04 -6.63 -10.10
CA VAL A 40 -5.36 -5.73 -11.03
C VAL A 40 -6.35 -4.74 -11.63
N GLU A 41 -7.51 -5.23 -12.00
CA GLU A 41 -8.56 -4.37 -12.57
C GLU A 41 -9.00 -3.29 -11.58
N GLU A 42 -9.08 -3.62 -10.29
CA GLU A 42 -9.41 -2.63 -9.28
C GLU A 42 -8.35 -1.56 -9.17
N ILE A 43 -7.08 -1.97 -9.21
CA ILE A 43 -5.97 -1.00 -9.16
C ILE A 43 -6.05 -0.05 -10.35
N VAL A 44 -6.23 -0.59 -11.57
CA VAL A 44 -6.31 0.24 -12.77
C VAL A 44 -7.49 1.18 -12.69
N LYS A 45 -8.62 0.69 -12.17
CA LYS A 45 -9.83 1.50 -12.05
C LYS A 45 -9.61 2.71 -11.17
N HIS A 46 -8.90 2.55 -10.04
CA HIS A 46 -8.76 3.61 -9.05
C HIS A 46 -7.46 4.41 -9.20
N ALA A 47 -6.38 3.77 -9.64
CA ALA A 47 -5.08 4.44 -9.76
C ALA A 47 -4.74 4.86 -11.18
N GLY A 48 -5.50 4.37 -12.16
CA GLY A 48 -5.27 4.70 -13.56
C GLY A 48 -4.20 3.88 -14.25
N LYS A 49 -3.51 3.00 -13.50
CA LYS A 49 -2.45 2.18 -14.06
C LYS A 49 -2.18 1.00 -13.12
N GLN A 50 -1.46 0.01 -13.62
CA GLN A 50 -1.02 -1.12 -12.79
C GLN A 50 0.19 -0.70 -11.97
N ALA A 51 -0.06 -0.21 -10.78
CA ALA A 51 1.01 0.23 -9.89
C ALA A 51 0.82 -0.39 -8.52
N ILE A 52 1.85 -1.03 -8.00
CA ILE A 52 1.87 -1.58 -6.65
C ILE A 52 3.14 -1.10 -5.96
N PRO A 53 3.15 -0.97 -4.65
CA PRO A 53 2.04 -1.21 -3.74
C PRO A 53 0.96 -0.13 -3.82
N GLN A 54 -0.28 -0.49 -3.45
CA GLN A 54 -1.37 0.46 -3.31
C GLN A 54 -1.98 0.27 -1.94
N PHE A 55 -2.28 1.37 -1.26
CA PHE A 55 -2.96 1.35 0.03
C PHE A 55 -4.39 1.84 -0.15
N VAL A 56 -5.32 1.17 0.50
CA VAL A 56 -6.70 1.66 0.58
C VAL A 56 -6.98 1.92 2.05
N ILE A 57 -7.09 3.18 2.42
CA ILE A 57 -7.26 3.61 3.80
C ILE A 57 -8.68 4.11 3.97
N ASP A 58 -9.50 3.35 4.70
CA ASP A 58 -10.91 3.68 4.90
C ASP A 58 -11.62 3.98 3.59
N GLY A 59 -11.33 3.17 2.57
CA GLY A 59 -11.95 3.30 1.26
C GLY A 59 -11.27 4.26 0.30
N GLU A 60 -10.27 4.99 0.76
CA GLU A 60 -9.56 5.94 -0.10
C GLU A 60 -8.26 5.32 -0.61
N TRP A 61 -8.06 5.36 -1.93
CA TRP A 61 -6.87 4.82 -2.56
C TRP A 61 -5.71 5.80 -2.45
N VAL A 62 -4.59 5.32 -1.91
CA VAL A 62 -3.41 6.14 -1.70
C VAL A 62 -2.21 5.40 -2.25
N GLN A 63 -1.40 6.08 -3.06
CA GLN A 63 -0.18 5.48 -3.59
C GLN A 63 0.97 5.78 -2.63
N PRO A 64 1.54 4.73 -1.99
CA PRO A 64 2.59 4.95 -0.99
C PRO A 64 3.99 5.00 -1.58
N TYR A 65 4.14 4.75 -2.87
CA TYR A 65 5.43 4.67 -3.53
C TYR A 65 5.42 5.48 -4.81
N VAL A 66 6.47 6.27 -5.04
CA VAL A 66 6.63 7.05 -6.27
C VAL A 66 7.99 6.71 -6.87
N PRO A 67 8.03 6.30 -8.15
CA PRO A 67 9.32 6.02 -8.80
C PRO A 67 10.25 7.22 -8.70
N GLY A 68 11.49 6.97 -8.30
CA GLY A 68 12.47 8.01 -8.09
C GLY A 68 12.50 8.57 -6.67
N GLU A 69 11.40 8.46 -5.93
CA GLU A 69 11.34 8.93 -4.55
C GLU A 69 11.28 7.77 -3.55
N GLY A 70 10.82 6.60 -4.00
CA GLY A 70 10.68 5.45 -3.13
C GLY A 70 9.42 5.50 -2.30
N PHE A 71 9.44 4.82 -1.16
CA PHE A 71 8.30 4.76 -0.27
C PHE A 71 8.15 6.09 0.47
N LEU A 72 6.93 6.61 0.48
CA LEU A 72 6.66 7.93 1.04
C LEU A 72 6.36 7.83 2.54
N TYR A 73 7.42 7.66 3.33
CA TYR A 73 7.30 7.42 4.77
C TYR A 73 6.51 8.50 5.50
N ASP A 74 6.86 9.76 5.28
CA ASP A 74 6.22 10.86 6.01
C ASP A 74 4.76 10.99 5.66
N LYS A 75 4.44 10.84 4.37
CA LYS A 75 3.07 10.91 3.90
C LYS A 75 2.25 9.78 4.50
N MET A 76 2.80 8.57 4.51
CA MET A 76 2.08 7.41 5.03
C MET A 76 1.92 7.48 6.53
N ALA A 77 2.94 7.97 7.24
CA ALA A 77 2.84 8.14 8.69
C ALA A 77 1.70 9.09 9.03
N LYS A 78 1.59 10.18 8.29
CA LYS A 78 0.53 11.16 8.49
C LYS A 78 -0.85 10.55 8.21
N ARG A 79 -0.97 9.84 7.08
CA ARG A 79 -2.25 9.26 6.66
C ARG A 79 -2.70 8.14 7.61
N LEU A 80 -1.77 7.42 8.20
CA LEU A 80 -2.07 6.28 9.07
C LEU A 80 -2.15 6.68 10.53
N GLY A 81 -1.94 7.95 10.84
CA GLY A 81 -2.03 8.42 12.21
C GLY A 81 -0.91 7.94 13.10
N ILE A 82 0.26 7.64 12.51
CA ILE A 82 1.42 7.20 13.29
C ILE A 82 1.99 8.42 13.99
N GLY A 83 2.07 8.31 15.30
CA GLY A 83 2.54 9.41 16.10
C GLY A 83 4.01 9.71 15.90
N LYS A 84 4.40 10.93 16.20
CA LYS A 84 5.79 11.29 16.20
C LYS A 84 6.49 10.73 17.41
N PRO A 85 7.73 10.32 17.27
CA PRO A 85 8.52 9.91 18.42
C PRO A 85 8.69 11.06 19.38
#